data_b254c7fd2b25969a9c1ee6343c70bdcd
#
_entry.id   b254c7fd2b25969a9c1ee6343c70bdcd
#
_cell.length_a   1.000
_cell.length_b   1.000
_cell.length_c   1.000
_cell.angle_alpha   90.00
_cell.angle_beta   90.00
_cell.angle_gamma   90.00
#
_symmetry.space_group_name_H-M   'P 1'
#
loop_
_entity.id
_entity.type
_entity.pdbx_description
1 polymer ?
#
loop_
_entity_poly.entity_id
_entity_poly.type
_entity_poly.pdbx_seq_one_letter_code
_entity_poly.pdbx_strand_id
1 'polypeptide(L)'
;LLPHIVRDAYAEYYETQARVSPDALQVPLTEIVSRIDAAKLSAQDVVGLSRELNAALEGVSSEPLDLAHWVDPLADFADTTVEELTDYIAEGLARDIVEAVAAADSPLKAALWAISAARKPSSIAGSEGRMTWESRTTNYKEFMAFGQMVGSGPPLFRTRQLLALVDAGLATFLGGRPVLSWTDAEFTLTSG
;
A
#
# COMPACT_ATOMS: atom_id res chain seq x y z
N LEU A 1 -13.54 5.69 -11.62
CA LEU A 1 -12.24 6.31 -11.37
C LEU A 1 -11.29 5.35 -10.64
N LEU A 2 -11.66 4.86 -9.45
CA LEU A 2 -10.81 3.99 -8.64
C LEU A 2 -10.34 2.71 -9.37
N PRO A 3 -11.19 1.96 -10.11
CA PRO A 3 -10.73 0.81 -10.88
C PRO A 3 -9.63 1.12 -11.90
N HIS A 4 -9.65 2.29 -12.53
CA HIS A 4 -8.57 2.69 -13.45
C HIS A 4 -7.26 2.96 -12.71
N ILE A 5 -7.33 3.67 -11.57
CA ILE A 5 -6.14 3.96 -10.75
C ILE A 5 -5.46 2.67 -10.27
N VAL A 6 -6.26 1.67 -9.86
CA VAL A 6 -5.71 0.40 -9.40
C VAL A 6 -5.12 -0.40 -10.57
N ARG A 7 -5.77 -0.38 -11.76
CA ARG A 7 -5.16 -0.97 -12.98
C ARG A 7 -3.82 -0.32 -13.32
N ASP A 8 -3.75 1.01 -13.29
CA ASP A 8 -2.51 1.74 -13.56
C ASP A 8 -1.40 1.33 -12.60
N ALA A 9 -1.72 1.15 -11.31
CA ALA A 9 -0.74 0.66 -10.33
C ALA A 9 -0.21 -0.74 -10.65
N TYR A 10 -1.10 -1.66 -11.07
CA TYR A 10 -0.69 -3.00 -11.50
C TYR A 10 0.11 -2.97 -12.80
N ALA A 11 -0.27 -2.14 -13.76
CA ALA A 11 0.49 -1.97 -14.99
C ALA A 11 1.92 -1.47 -14.72
N GLU A 12 2.06 -0.40 -13.94
CA GLU A 12 3.37 0.17 -13.55
C GLU A 12 4.24 -0.86 -12.78
N TYR A 13 3.62 -1.69 -11.93
CA TYR A 13 4.33 -2.78 -11.26
C TYR A 13 4.95 -3.74 -12.26
N TYR A 14 4.13 -4.32 -13.14
CA TYR A 14 4.59 -5.35 -14.06
C TYR A 14 5.47 -4.80 -15.21
N GLU A 15 5.25 -3.56 -15.64
CA GLU A 15 6.14 -2.89 -16.57
C GLU A 15 7.54 -2.70 -15.98
N THR A 16 7.60 -2.27 -14.71
CA THR A 16 8.86 -2.12 -14.00
C THR A 16 9.52 -3.48 -13.76
N GLN A 17 8.75 -4.49 -13.33
CA GLN A 17 9.25 -5.85 -13.12
C GLN A 17 9.81 -6.46 -14.42
N ALA A 18 9.12 -6.27 -15.54
CA ALA A 18 9.61 -6.72 -16.86
C ALA A 18 10.96 -6.10 -17.23
N ARG A 19 11.22 -4.87 -16.78
CA ARG A 19 12.46 -4.15 -17.05
C ARG A 19 13.61 -4.59 -16.13
N VAL A 20 13.33 -4.81 -14.83
CA VAL A 20 14.39 -5.03 -13.84
C VAL A 20 14.57 -6.49 -13.43
N SER A 21 13.51 -7.30 -13.53
CA SER A 21 13.50 -8.71 -13.14
C SER A 21 12.64 -9.53 -14.12
N PRO A 22 12.97 -9.56 -15.42
CA PRO A 22 12.14 -10.21 -16.44
C PRO A 22 11.94 -11.70 -16.16
N ASP A 23 12.87 -12.37 -15.49
CA ASP A 23 12.80 -13.79 -15.13
C ASP A 23 11.71 -14.09 -14.06
N ALA A 24 11.22 -13.07 -13.36
CA ALA A 24 10.09 -13.22 -12.45
C ALA A 24 8.76 -13.41 -13.20
N LEU A 25 8.67 -12.95 -14.45
CA LEU A 25 7.45 -13.08 -15.24
C LEU A 25 7.34 -14.49 -15.85
N GLN A 26 6.16 -15.08 -15.69
CA GLN A 26 5.84 -16.42 -16.22
C GLN A 26 5.14 -16.35 -17.59
N VAL A 27 4.69 -15.17 -17.99
CA VAL A 27 4.06 -14.88 -19.28
C VAL A 27 4.57 -13.55 -19.82
N PRO A 28 4.45 -13.28 -21.15
CA PRO A 28 4.87 -12.00 -21.73
C PRO A 28 4.13 -10.81 -21.11
N LEU A 29 4.79 -9.66 -20.93
CA LEU A 29 4.19 -8.42 -20.41
C LEU A 29 2.92 -8.03 -21.17
N THR A 30 2.88 -8.22 -22.49
CA THR A 30 1.70 -7.91 -23.32
C THR A 30 0.47 -8.73 -22.93
N GLU A 31 0.67 -9.97 -22.47
CA GLU A 31 -0.42 -10.81 -21.95
C GLU A 31 -0.87 -10.28 -20.58
N ILE A 32 0.06 -9.89 -19.70
CA ILE A 32 -0.27 -9.33 -18.38
C ILE A 32 -1.11 -8.07 -18.55
N VAL A 33 -0.69 -7.13 -19.39
CA VAL A 33 -1.44 -5.89 -19.67
C VAL A 33 -2.83 -6.22 -20.23
N SER A 34 -2.93 -7.17 -21.15
CA SER A 34 -4.22 -7.60 -21.70
C SER A 34 -5.15 -8.19 -20.63
N ARG A 35 -4.63 -8.95 -19.67
CA ARG A 35 -5.41 -9.49 -18.54
C ARG A 35 -5.85 -8.37 -17.57
N ILE A 36 -4.99 -7.38 -17.29
CA ILE A 36 -5.34 -6.20 -16.49
C ILE A 36 -6.51 -5.45 -17.13
N ASP A 37 -6.44 -5.19 -18.43
CA ASP A 37 -7.47 -4.46 -19.17
C ASP A 37 -8.80 -5.22 -19.23
N ALA A 38 -8.73 -6.54 -19.45
CA ALA A 38 -9.89 -7.42 -19.55
C ALA A 38 -10.54 -7.78 -18.20
N ALA A 39 -9.86 -7.55 -17.08
CA ALA A 39 -10.35 -7.89 -15.74
C ALA A 39 -11.69 -7.18 -15.46
N LYS A 40 -12.68 -7.96 -14.99
CA LYS A 40 -13.98 -7.42 -14.59
C LYS A 40 -13.91 -6.96 -13.15
N LEU A 41 -13.77 -5.64 -12.97
CA LEU A 41 -13.66 -5.01 -11.66
C LEU A 41 -15.02 -4.48 -11.22
N SER A 42 -15.51 -4.94 -10.10
CA SER A 42 -16.81 -4.60 -9.51
C SER A 42 -16.71 -4.03 -8.10
N ALA A 43 -15.62 -4.29 -7.40
CA ALA A 43 -15.35 -3.77 -6.06
C ALA A 43 -15.26 -2.24 -6.04
N GLN A 44 -15.60 -1.65 -4.90
CA GLN A 44 -15.68 -0.19 -4.73
C GLN A 44 -14.53 0.38 -3.89
N ASP A 45 -13.64 -0.48 -3.38
CA ASP A 45 -12.49 -0.14 -2.55
C ASP A 45 -11.20 -0.77 -3.13
N VAL A 46 -10.05 -0.30 -2.65
CA VAL A 46 -8.74 -0.73 -3.16
C VAL A 46 -8.48 -2.21 -2.87
N VAL A 47 -8.88 -2.70 -1.71
CA VAL A 47 -8.66 -4.11 -1.28
C VAL A 47 -9.42 -5.07 -2.18
N GLY A 48 -10.71 -4.81 -2.41
CA GLY A 48 -11.54 -5.62 -3.28
C GLY A 48 -11.04 -5.62 -4.73
N LEU A 49 -10.69 -4.43 -5.26
CA LEU A 49 -10.13 -4.30 -6.62
C LEU A 49 -8.80 -5.04 -6.76
N SER A 50 -7.93 -4.97 -5.74
CA SER A 50 -6.66 -5.72 -5.70
C SER A 50 -6.91 -7.22 -5.76
N ARG A 51 -7.85 -7.74 -4.98
CA ARG A 51 -8.21 -9.17 -4.98
C ARG A 51 -8.75 -9.63 -6.33
N GLU A 52 -9.62 -8.82 -6.97
CA GLU A 52 -10.14 -9.12 -8.31
C GLU A 52 -9.03 -9.14 -9.37
N LEU A 53 -8.07 -8.21 -9.31
CA LEU A 53 -6.91 -8.20 -10.20
C LEU A 53 -5.95 -9.36 -9.92
N ASN A 54 -5.66 -9.66 -8.66
CA ASN A 54 -4.80 -10.79 -8.31
C ASN A 54 -5.38 -12.12 -8.81
N ALA A 55 -6.71 -12.31 -8.76
CA ALA A 55 -7.36 -13.47 -9.33
C ALA A 55 -7.24 -13.53 -10.87
N ALA A 56 -7.34 -12.38 -11.56
CA ALA A 56 -7.18 -12.31 -13.01
C ALA A 56 -5.72 -12.50 -13.47
N LEU A 57 -4.76 -12.21 -12.58
CA LEU A 57 -3.32 -12.27 -12.82
C LEU A 57 -2.66 -13.49 -12.15
N GLU A 58 -3.45 -14.48 -11.73
CA GLU A 58 -2.89 -15.69 -11.13
C GLU A 58 -1.87 -16.35 -12.07
N GLY A 59 -0.69 -16.66 -11.52
CA GLY A 59 0.39 -17.35 -12.23
C GLY A 59 1.16 -16.52 -13.25
N VAL A 60 0.96 -15.19 -13.34
CA VAL A 60 1.69 -14.34 -14.29
C VAL A 60 3.11 -13.99 -13.83
N SER A 61 3.37 -14.07 -12.53
CA SER A 61 4.67 -13.76 -11.93
C SER A 61 4.92 -14.61 -10.70
N SER A 62 6.20 -14.92 -10.43
CA SER A 62 6.64 -15.52 -9.15
C SER A 62 6.63 -14.51 -8.00
N GLU A 63 6.58 -13.23 -8.30
CA GLU A 63 6.54 -12.11 -7.34
C GLU A 63 5.33 -11.21 -7.68
N PRO A 64 4.11 -11.63 -7.35
CA PRO A 64 2.91 -10.85 -7.66
C PRO A 64 2.78 -9.63 -6.75
N LEU A 65 2.15 -8.57 -7.28
CA LEU A 65 1.76 -7.42 -6.45
C LEU A 65 0.60 -7.80 -5.53
N ASP A 66 0.76 -7.54 -4.24
CA ASP A 66 -0.35 -7.54 -3.28
C ASP A 66 -0.62 -6.12 -2.77
N LEU A 67 -1.43 -5.37 -3.51
CA LEU A 67 -1.79 -4.01 -3.12
C LEU A 67 -2.70 -3.99 -1.88
N ALA A 68 -3.49 -5.04 -1.64
CA ALA A 68 -4.37 -5.14 -0.47
C ALA A 68 -3.56 -5.14 0.84
N HIS A 69 -2.40 -5.82 0.87
CA HIS A 69 -1.48 -5.80 2.01
C HIS A 69 -1.05 -4.37 2.38
N TRP A 70 -0.82 -3.50 1.39
CA TRP A 70 -0.37 -2.12 1.65
C TRP A 70 -1.47 -1.20 2.15
N VAL A 71 -2.74 -1.56 1.98
CA VAL A 71 -3.88 -0.81 2.57
C VAL A 71 -3.98 -1.05 4.07
N ASP A 72 -3.79 -2.29 4.51
CA ASP A 72 -3.82 -2.67 5.92
C ASP A 72 -2.75 -3.76 6.20
N PRO A 73 -1.48 -3.37 6.33
CA PRO A 73 -0.37 -4.32 6.48
C PRO A 73 -0.37 -5.06 7.82
N LEU A 74 -1.23 -4.66 8.76
CA LEU A 74 -1.38 -5.28 10.07
C LEU A 74 -2.71 -6.06 10.21
N ALA A 75 -3.44 -6.28 9.11
CA ALA A 75 -4.74 -6.96 9.16
C ALA A 75 -4.69 -8.36 9.80
N ASP A 76 -3.58 -9.07 9.62
CA ASP A 76 -3.37 -10.43 10.13
C ASP A 76 -2.72 -10.46 11.53
N PHE A 77 -2.43 -9.29 12.12
CA PHE A 77 -1.76 -9.14 13.42
C PHE A 77 -2.76 -8.78 14.54
N ALA A 78 -3.91 -9.44 14.58
CA ALA A 78 -4.78 -9.43 15.75
C ALA A 78 -4.20 -10.40 16.80
N ASP A 79 -4.25 -10.02 18.08
CA ASP A 79 -3.84 -10.86 19.22
C ASP A 79 -2.34 -11.25 19.24
N THR A 80 -1.46 -10.42 18.70
CA THR A 80 0.01 -10.63 18.75
C THR A 80 0.65 -9.88 19.93
N THR A 81 1.84 -10.29 20.32
CA THR A 81 2.62 -9.60 21.34
C THR A 81 3.30 -8.34 20.77
N VAL A 82 3.65 -7.39 21.65
CA VAL A 82 4.41 -6.18 21.27
C VAL A 82 5.75 -6.55 20.62
N GLU A 83 6.39 -7.63 21.08
CA GLU A 83 7.65 -8.13 20.54
C GLU A 83 7.47 -8.64 19.11
N GLU A 84 6.55 -9.57 18.89
CA GLU A 84 6.24 -10.12 17.55
C GLU A 84 5.83 -9.03 16.55
N LEU A 85 5.01 -8.07 17.00
CA LEU A 85 4.63 -6.93 16.16
C LEU A 85 5.82 -6.04 15.82
N THR A 86 6.69 -5.78 16.81
CA THR A 86 7.89 -4.96 16.61
C THR A 86 8.82 -5.61 15.61
N ASP A 87 9.07 -6.92 15.72
CA ASP A 87 9.89 -7.68 14.79
C ASP A 87 9.32 -7.66 13.38
N TYR A 88 8.02 -7.88 13.23
CA TYR A 88 7.34 -7.83 11.94
C TYR A 88 7.46 -6.44 11.26
N ILE A 89 7.26 -5.38 12.03
CA ILE A 89 7.40 -4.01 11.50
C ILE A 89 8.87 -3.71 11.16
N ALA A 90 9.82 -4.18 11.97
CA ALA A 90 11.25 -4.02 11.69
C ALA A 90 11.65 -4.70 10.37
N GLU A 91 11.18 -5.93 10.13
CA GLU A 91 11.36 -6.60 8.84
C GLU A 91 10.72 -5.85 7.69
N GLY A 92 9.52 -5.30 7.89
CA GLY A 92 8.83 -4.44 6.92
C GLY A 92 9.63 -3.19 6.58
N LEU A 93 10.17 -2.51 7.58
CA LEU A 93 11.05 -1.34 7.40
C LEU A 93 12.33 -1.70 6.65
N ALA A 94 12.95 -2.85 6.96
CA ALA A 94 14.14 -3.32 6.25
C ALA A 94 13.85 -3.58 4.77
N ARG A 95 12.74 -4.23 4.43
CA ARG A 95 12.28 -4.43 3.05
C ARG A 95 12.01 -3.09 2.36
N ASP A 96 11.28 -2.18 3.01
CA ASP A 96 10.97 -0.85 2.44
C ASP A 96 12.24 -0.02 2.15
N ILE A 97 13.29 -0.14 2.98
CA ILE A 97 14.59 0.48 2.73
C ILE A 97 15.21 -0.03 1.43
N VAL A 98 15.16 -1.33 1.16
CA VAL A 98 15.67 -1.92 -0.09
C VAL A 98 14.91 -1.36 -1.29
N GLU A 99 13.58 -1.35 -1.24
CA GLU A 99 12.72 -0.81 -2.28
C GLU A 99 12.95 0.70 -2.50
N ALA A 100 13.14 1.47 -1.42
CA ALA A 100 13.44 2.89 -1.49
C ALA A 100 14.82 3.19 -2.10
N VAL A 101 15.81 2.31 -1.90
CA VAL A 101 17.14 2.42 -2.54
C VAL A 101 17.05 2.09 -4.02
N ALA A 102 16.26 1.11 -4.41
CA ALA A 102 16.03 0.77 -5.82
C ALA A 102 15.32 1.92 -6.58
N ALA A 103 14.58 2.77 -5.89
CA ALA A 103 13.92 3.97 -6.45
C ALA A 103 13.06 3.64 -7.69
N ALA A 104 13.45 4.14 -8.88
CA ALA A 104 12.74 3.90 -10.14
C ALA A 104 12.83 2.43 -10.62
N ASP A 105 13.72 1.64 -10.04
CA ASP A 105 13.90 0.22 -10.35
C ASP A 105 13.15 -0.70 -9.37
N SER A 106 12.35 -0.14 -8.47
CA SER A 106 11.44 -0.91 -7.61
C SER A 106 10.06 -1.03 -8.27
N PRO A 107 9.60 -2.24 -8.62
CA PRO A 107 8.24 -2.47 -9.10
C PRO A 107 7.19 -2.02 -8.07
N LEU A 108 7.44 -2.31 -6.78
CA LEU A 108 6.55 -1.90 -5.70
C LEU A 108 6.42 -0.38 -5.61
N LYS A 109 7.53 0.36 -5.64
CA LYS A 109 7.49 1.83 -5.59
C LYS A 109 6.82 2.44 -6.82
N ALA A 110 6.97 1.84 -8.00
CA ALA A 110 6.25 2.26 -9.21
C ALA A 110 4.73 2.14 -9.02
N ALA A 111 4.24 1.01 -8.54
CA ALA A 111 2.82 0.80 -8.25
C ALA A 111 2.28 1.80 -7.20
N LEU A 112 2.97 1.94 -6.07
CA LEU A 112 2.56 2.85 -4.99
C LEU A 112 2.62 4.31 -5.43
N TRP A 113 3.58 4.67 -6.28
CA TRP A 113 3.67 6.00 -6.87
C TRP A 113 2.50 6.30 -7.81
N ALA A 114 2.04 5.35 -8.62
CA ALA A 114 0.86 5.51 -9.46
C ALA A 114 -0.37 5.86 -8.62
N ILE A 115 -0.60 5.17 -7.51
CA ILE A 115 -1.67 5.48 -6.55
C ILE A 115 -1.52 6.91 -6.00
N SER A 116 -0.33 7.27 -5.55
CA SER A 116 -0.07 8.61 -5.00
C SER A 116 -0.26 9.72 -6.03
N ALA A 117 0.25 9.53 -7.25
CA ALA A 117 0.15 10.49 -8.35
C ALA A 117 -1.30 10.74 -8.79
N ALA A 118 -2.15 9.71 -8.71
CA ALA A 118 -3.57 9.80 -9.06
C ALA A 118 -4.40 10.71 -8.11
N ARG A 119 -3.88 11.08 -6.93
CA ARG A 119 -4.61 11.93 -5.97
C ARG A 119 -4.96 13.30 -6.53
N LYS A 120 -4.01 13.98 -7.16
CA LYS A 120 -4.23 15.33 -7.70
C LYS A 120 -5.25 15.34 -8.84
N PRO A 121 -5.13 14.50 -9.88
CA PRO A 121 -6.16 14.38 -10.92
C PRO A 121 -7.54 14.02 -10.35
N SER A 122 -7.58 13.10 -9.37
CA SER A 122 -8.85 12.70 -8.73
C SER A 122 -9.50 13.86 -7.96
N SER A 123 -8.68 14.66 -7.26
CA SER A 123 -9.19 15.87 -6.56
C SER A 123 -9.77 16.88 -7.53
N ILE A 124 -9.11 17.11 -8.68
CA ILE A 124 -9.60 18.01 -9.73
C ILE A 124 -10.92 17.47 -10.33
N ALA A 125 -10.95 16.18 -10.68
CA ALA A 125 -12.13 15.53 -11.24
C ALA A 125 -13.33 15.55 -10.27
N GLY A 126 -13.08 15.46 -8.97
CA GLY A 126 -14.11 15.48 -7.93
C GLY A 126 -14.47 16.86 -7.38
N SER A 127 -13.85 17.93 -7.91
CA SER A 127 -14.17 19.31 -7.50
C SER A 127 -15.56 19.75 -7.96
N GLU A 128 -16.04 20.87 -7.42
CA GLU A 128 -17.29 21.53 -7.86
C GLU A 128 -18.54 20.63 -7.75
N GLY A 129 -18.58 19.73 -6.75
CA GLY A 129 -19.75 18.89 -6.52
C GLY A 129 -19.90 17.71 -7.48
N ARG A 130 -18.88 17.37 -8.27
CA ARG A 130 -18.91 16.25 -9.22
C ARG A 130 -18.88 14.87 -8.58
N MET A 131 -18.60 14.78 -7.28
CA MET A 131 -18.72 13.55 -6.48
C MET A 131 -19.91 13.63 -5.56
N THR A 132 -20.63 12.52 -5.40
CA THR A 132 -21.66 12.39 -4.39
C THR A 132 -21.08 12.53 -2.99
N TRP A 133 -21.89 12.96 -2.02
CA TRP A 133 -21.47 13.04 -0.62
C TRP A 133 -21.02 11.68 -0.08
N GLU A 134 -21.76 10.63 -0.41
CA GLU A 134 -21.42 9.25 -0.05
C GLU A 134 -20.02 8.87 -0.55
N SER A 135 -19.72 9.04 -1.84
CA SER A 135 -18.40 8.76 -2.40
C SER A 135 -17.29 9.56 -1.71
N ARG A 136 -17.55 10.84 -1.36
CA ARG A 136 -16.56 11.68 -0.68
C ARG A 136 -16.22 11.22 0.74
N THR A 137 -17.21 10.68 1.44
CA THR A 137 -17.06 10.28 2.86
C THR A 137 -16.61 8.83 3.03
N THR A 138 -16.64 8.04 1.96
CA THR A 138 -16.23 6.62 1.93
C THR A 138 -15.03 6.42 1.00
N ASN A 139 -15.24 5.82 -0.14
CA ASN A 139 -14.21 5.33 -1.06
C ASN A 139 -13.18 6.38 -1.50
N TYR A 140 -13.61 7.62 -1.74
CA TYR A 140 -12.70 8.70 -2.08
C TYR A 140 -11.81 9.09 -0.89
N LYS A 141 -12.38 9.16 0.32
CA LYS A 141 -11.62 9.43 1.55
C LYS A 141 -10.57 8.35 1.79
N GLU A 142 -10.95 7.08 1.66
CA GLU A 142 -10.05 5.93 1.82
C GLU A 142 -8.93 5.95 0.79
N PHE A 143 -9.26 6.16 -0.49
CA PHE A 143 -8.27 6.30 -1.55
C PHE A 143 -7.29 7.46 -1.28
N MET A 144 -7.79 8.62 -0.86
CA MET A 144 -6.94 9.78 -0.57
C MET A 144 -6.02 9.52 0.63
N ALA A 145 -6.52 8.85 1.68
CA ALA A 145 -5.73 8.46 2.84
C ALA A 145 -4.63 7.46 2.47
N PHE A 146 -4.99 6.42 1.71
CA PHE A 146 -4.03 5.44 1.22
C PHE A 146 -2.96 6.08 0.32
N GLY A 147 -3.38 6.86 -0.68
CA GLY A 147 -2.45 7.56 -1.57
C GLY A 147 -1.55 8.56 -0.83
N GLN A 148 -2.02 9.17 0.27
CA GLN A 148 -1.19 10.00 1.14
C GLN A 148 -0.15 9.17 1.89
N MET A 149 -0.55 8.04 2.46
CA MET A 149 0.32 7.15 3.21
C MET A 149 1.48 6.65 2.33
N VAL A 150 1.17 6.13 1.13
CA VAL A 150 2.19 5.53 0.25
C VAL A 150 3.05 6.56 -0.50
N GLY A 151 2.61 7.82 -0.59
CA GLY A 151 3.31 8.88 -1.32
C GLY A 151 4.01 9.93 -0.46
N SER A 152 3.88 9.86 0.87
CA SER A 152 4.39 10.89 1.79
C SER A 152 5.08 10.29 3.01
N GLY A 153 5.69 9.12 2.86
CA GLY A 153 6.45 8.47 3.91
C GLY A 153 7.69 9.27 4.34
N PRO A 154 8.32 8.89 5.45
CA PRO A 154 9.54 9.54 5.92
C PRO A 154 10.68 9.36 4.90
N PRO A 155 11.62 10.33 4.82
CA PRO A 155 12.81 10.16 4.00
C PRO A 155 13.60 8.91 4.41
N LEU A 156 14.25 8.25 3.44
CA LEU A 156 15.00 7.00 3.62
C LEU A 156 15.93 7.01 4.85
N PHE A 157 16.63 8.12 5.11
CA PHE A 157 17.53 8.20 6.26
C PHE A 157 16.77 8.14 7.60
N ARG A 158 15.53 8.63 7.67
CA ARG A 158 14.67 8.54 8.87
C ARG A 158 14.17 7.12 9.09
N THR A 159 13.83 6.41 8.02
CA THR A 159 13.46 4.98 8.11
C THR A 159 14.64 4.16 8.65
N ARG A 160 15.86 4.42 8.16
CA ARG A 160 17.09 3.78 8.68
C ARG A 160 17.35 4.11 10.15
N GLN A 161 17.12 5.36 10.56
CA GLN A 161 17.25 5.76 11.97
C GLN A 161 16.23 5.07 12.86
N LEU A 162 14.97 4.97 12.41
CA LEU A 162 13.93 4.26 13.15
C LEU A 162 14.28 2.78 13.31
N LEU A 163 14.68 2.10 12.23
CA LEU A 163 15.10 0.70 12.30
C LEU A 163 16.27 0.52 13.28
N ALA A 164 17.29 1.37 13.24
CA ALA A 164 18.40 1.29 14.19
C ALA A 164 17.96 1.51 15.65
N LEU A 165 16.93 2.32 15.92
CA LEU A 165 16.36 2.46 17.27
C LEU A 165 15.61 1.20 17.71
N VAL A 166 14.89 0.54 16.80
CA VAL A 166 14.23 -0.73 17.06
C VAL A 166 15.25 -1.82 17.35
N ASP A 167 16.27 -1.97 16.50
CA ASP A 167 17.36 -2.93 16.66
C ASP A 167 18.14 -2.76 17.99
N ALA A 168 18.21 -1.51 18.47
CA ALA A 168 18.84 -1.18 19.75
C ALA A 168 17.89 -1.35 20.96
N GLY A 169 16.64 -1.77 20.76
CA GLY A 169 15.63 -1.90 21.82
C GLY A 169 15.16 -0.56 22.41
N LEU A 170 15.38 0.55 21.69
CA LEU A 170 15.00 1.90 22.12
C LEU A 170 13.64 2.35 21.59
N ALA A 171 13.05 1.61 20.66
CA ALA A 171 11.72 1.85 20.13
C ALA A 171 10.99 0.51 19.96
N THR A 172 9.69 0.49 20.32
CA THR A 172 8.78 -0.63 20.13
C THR A 172 7.48 -0.15 19.52
N PHE A 173 6.74 -1.03 18.84
CA PHE A 173 5.44 -0.73 18.27
C PHE A 173 4.34 -1.37 19.10
N LEU A 174 3.33 -0.56 19.48
CA LEU A 174 2.28 -1.00 20.41
C LEU A 174 1.03 -1.56 19.70
N GLY A 175 0.97 -1.52 18.39
CA GLY A 175 -0.18 -1.98 17.62
C GLY A 175 -0.77 -0.91 16.72
N GLY A 176 -1.75 -1.32 15.90
CA GLY A 176 -2.49 -0.42 15.04
C GLY A 176 -3.72 0.18 15.73
N ARG A 177 -4.24 1.26 15.16
CA ARG A 177 -5.50 1.90 15.56
C ARG A 177 -5.61 2.21 17.06
N PRO A 178 -4.63 2.90 17.67
CA PRO A 178 -4.65 3.16 19.11
C PRO A 178 -5.87 4.01 19.48
N VAL A 179 -6.49 3.67 20.60
CA VAL A 179 -7.57 4.45 21.21
C VAL A 179 -7.02 5.19 22.41
N LEU A 180 -7.03 6.52 22.34
CA LEU A 180 -6.67 7.38 23.45
C LEU A 180 -7.89 7.67 24.31
N SER A 181 -7.81 7.37 25.59
CA SER A 181 -8.76 7.80 26.61
C SER A 181 -8.04 8.65 27.65
N TRP A 182 -8.79 9.49 28.36
CA TRP A 182 -8.23 10.35 29.41
C TRP A 182 -9.20 10.53 30.53
N THR A 183 -8.65 10.73 31.72
CA THR A 183 -9.33 11.20 32.94
C THR A 183 -8.65 12.49 33.39
N ASP A 184 -9.13 13.11 34.46
CA ASP A 184 -8.50 14.30 35.03
C ASP A 184 -7.08 14.02 35.57
N ALA A 185 -6.69 12.76 35.74
CA ALA A 185 -5.43 12.35 36.34
C ALA A 185 -4.44 11.72 35.35
N GLU A 186 -4.91 11.08 34.26
CA GLU A 186 -4.03 10.29 33.36
C GLU A 186 -4.56 10.17 31.96
N PHE A 187 -3.63 9.89 31.04
CA PHE A 187 -3.92 9.46 29.67
C PHE A 187 -3.63 7.96 29.56
N THR A 188 -4.58 7.23 28.98
CA THR A 188 -4.43 5.81 28.70
C THR A 188 -4.49 5.59 27.19
N LEU A 189 -3.52 4.88 26.62
CA LEU A 189 -3.50 4.46 25.25
C LEU A 189 -3.70 2.94 25.22
N THR A 190 -4.76 2.50 24.55
CA THR A 190 -4.99 1.08 24.25
C THR A 190 -4.82 0.85 22.76
N SER A 191 -4.06 -0.20 22.39
CA SER A 191 -3.95 -0.68 21.02
C SER A 191 -4.58 -2.06 20.92
N GLY A 192 -5.29 -2.33 19.85
CA GLY A 192 -5.80 -3.66 19.52
C GLY A 192 -4.77 -4.47 18.78
#